data_b06b43c4b6598fa1c301d259e7c93a78
#
_entry.id   b06b43c4b6598fa1c301d259e7c93a78
#
_cell.length_a   1.000
_cell.length_b   1.000
_cell.length_c   1.000
_cell.angle_alpha   90.00
_cell.angle_beta   90.00
_cell.angle_gamma   90.00
#
_symmetry.space_group_name_H-M   'P 1'
#
loop_
_entity.id
_entity.type
_entity.pdbx_description
1 polymer ?
#
loop_
_entity_poly.entity_id
_entity_poly.type
_entity_poly.pdbx_seq_one_letter_code
_entity_poly.pdbx_strand_id
1 'polypeptide(L)'
;MNYALVILCGGNSVRMGTDKALLPFGDCCLLEYLVHKFKPYFSTIYLSVKYIGDYAHLNLPVTEIADVYGNAGPMSGVFSGLSMINEDAAFFMSVDTPFMEPETGIALLDAIGDADICMVRGKAGYLDPATAAYSKNCIPTIGKSLILRQFTFDALREKCK
;
A
#
# COMPACT_ATOMS: atom_id res chain seq x y z
N MET A 1 -0.15 5.40 19.35
CA MET A 1 0.46 4.34 18.52
C MET A 1 1.03 4.97 17.24
N ASN A 2 2.15 4.45 16.74
CA ASN A 2 2.73 4.95 15.48
C ASN A 2 2.14 4.15 14.33
N TYR A 3 1.07 4.66 13.73
CA TYR A 3 0.49 4.04 12.54
C TYR A 3 1.26 4.47 11.29
N ALA A 4 1.61 3.51 10.45
CA ALA A 4 2.20 3.72 9.15
C ALA A 4 1.20 3.44 8.03
N LEU A 5 1.23 4.28 7.00
CA LEU A 5 0.49 4.12 5.76
C LEU A 5 1.48 3.93 4.61
N VAL A 6 1.21 2.98 3.72
CA VAL A 6 1.89 2.84 2.43
C VAL A 6 0.88 3.04 1.31
N ILE A 7 1.05 4.08 0.50
CA ILE A 7 0.23 4.31 -0.70
C ILE A 7 0.94 3.66 -1.88
N LEU A 8 0.27 2.70 -2.51
CA LEU A 8 0.75 2.01 -3.69
C LEU A 8 0.53 2.88 -4.93
N CYS A 9 1.58 3.56 -5.39
CA CYS A 9 1.58 4.41 -6.58
C CYS A 9 2.12 3.68 -7.81
N GLY A 10 2.91 2.63 -7.62
CA GLY A 10 3.44 1.77 -8.67
C GLY A 10 2.37 0.82 -9.19
N GLY A 11 2.17 0.80 -10.49
CA GLY A 11 1.25 -0.12 -11.17
C GLY A 11 1.28 0.16 -12.67
N ASN A 12 0.73 -0.76 -13.47
CA ASN A 12 0.68 -0.66 -14.95
C ASN A 12 -0.22 0.50 -15.46
N SER A 13 -0.30 1.64 -14.78
CA SER A 13 -0.94 2.87 -15.28
C SER A 13 -0.31 3.35 -16.59
N VAL A 14 0.89 2.90 -16.89
CA VAL A 14 1.58 3.13 -18.17
C VAL A 14 0.77 2.63 -19.38
N ARG A 15 -0.13 1.66 -19.20
CA ARG A 15 -1.00 1.20 -20.31
C ARG A 15 -2.05 2.24 -20.73
N MET A 16 -2.36 3.22 -19.90
CA MET A 16 -3.30 4.29 -20.20
C MET A 16 -2.61 5.65 -20.49
N GLY A 17 -1.27 5.70 -20.50
CA GLY A 17 -0.51 6.91 -20.80
C GLY A 17 -0.61 8.03 -19.76
N THR A 18 -1.25 7.78 -18.60
CA THR A 18 -1.44 8.79 -17.56
C THR A 18 -1.16 8.18 -16.19
N ASP A 19 -0.32 8.87 -15.39
CA ASP A 19 -0.08 8.52 -14.00
C ASP A 19 -1.32 8.87 -13.16
N LYS A 20 -1.99 7.85 -12.61
CA LYS A 20 -3.20 8.04 -11.81
C LYS A 20 -2.97 8.92 -10.58
N ALA A 21 -1.78 8.85 -9.98
CA ALA A 21 -1.41 9.67 -8.83
C ALA A 21 -1.46 11.17 -9.11
N LEU A 22 -1.19 11.56 -10.36
CA LEU A 22 -1.14 12.95 -10.81
C LEU A 22 -2.44 13.44 -11.44
N LEU A 23 -3.49 12.62 -11.49
CA LEU A 23 -4.79 13.05 -12.01
C LEU A 23 -5.36 14.20 -11.18
N PRO A 24 -5.97 15.21 -11.80
CA PRO A 24 -6.63 16.31 -11.08
C PRO A 24 -7.72 15.79 -10.14
N PHE A 25 -7.70 16.27 -8.90
CA PHE A 25 -8.70 15.95 -7.88
C PHE A 25 -9.00 17.20 -7.04
N GLY A 26 -10.02 17.95 -7.42
CA GLY A 26 -10.30 19.27 -6.86
C GLY A 26 -9.19 20.27 -7.24
N ASP A 27 -8.63 20.93 -6.24
CA ASP A 27 -7.59 22.00 -6.43
C ASP A 27 -6.15 21.44 -6.43
N CYS A 28 -5.98 20.11 -6.33
CA CYS A 28 -4.68 19.44 -6.29
C CYS A 28 -4.69 18.15 -7.12
N CYS A 29 -3.61 17.38 -7.11
CA CYS A 29 -3.64 16.04 -7.69
C CYS A 29 -4.13 15.00 -6.68
N LEU A 30 -4.49 13.82 -7.18
CA LEU A 30 -5.04 12.73 -6.37
C LEU A 30 -4.10 12.31 -5.23
N LEU A 31 -2.79 12.21 -5.49
CA LEU A 31 -1.82 11.85 -4.46
C LEU A 31 -1.71 12.92 -3.36
N GLU A 32 -1.66 14.21 -3.73
CA GLU A 32 -1.66 15.30 -2.75
C GLU A 32 -2.90 15.26 -1.86
N TYR A 33 -4.08 15.07 -2.47
CA TYR A 33 -5.33 14.92 -1.73
C TYR A 33 -5.26 13.79 -0.72
N LEU A 34 -4.80 12.60 -1.13
CA LEU A 34 -4.69 11.44 -0.23
C LEU A 34 -3.70 11.69 0.89
N VAL A 35 -2.51 12.21 0.60
CA VAL A 35 -1.51 12.51 1.64
C VAL A 35 -2.07 13.50 2.65
N HIS A 36 -2.72 14.58 2.21
CA HIS A 36 -3.33 15.56 3.12
C HIS A 36 -4.46 14.95 3.97
N LYS A 37 -5.31 14.10 3.36
CA LYS A 37 -6.40 13.42 4.05
C LYS A 37 -5.90 12.49 5.16
N PHE A 38 -4.84 11.73 4.90
CA PHE A 38 -4.34 10.70 5.81
C PHE A 38 -3.30 11.21 6.82
N LYS A 39 -2.61 12.30 6.54
CA LYS A 39 -1.53 12.84 7.39
C LYS A 39 -1.92 13.09 8.85
N PRO A 40 -3.15 13.57 9.18
CA PRO A 40 -3.56 13.76 10.58
C PRO A 40 -3.68 12.46 11.38
N TYR A 41 -3.83 11.32 10.72
CA TYR A 41 -4.13 10.02 11.32
C TYR A 41 -2.92 9.08 11.36
N PHE A 42 -1.98 9.25 10.43
CA PHE A 42 -0.81 8.39 10.29
C PHE A 42 0.46 9.18 10.58
N SER A 43 1.28 8.67 11.50
CA SER A 43 2.55 9.30 11.88
C SER A 43 3.55 9.31 10.73
N THR A 44 3.55 8.24 9.93
CA THR A 44 4.44 8.08 8.78
C THR A 44 3.64 7.67 7.54
N ILE A 45 3.89 8.33 6.42
CA ILE A 45 3.33 7.98 5.11
C ILE A 45 4.47 7.65 4.17
N TYR A 46 4.40 6.47 3.58
CA TYR A 46 5.31 5.98 2.55
C TYR A 46 4.60 5.90 1.20
N LEU A 47 5.33 6.11 0.13
CA LEU A 47 4.86 5.89 -1.24
C LEU A 47 5.65 4.73 -1.85
N SER A 48 4.97 3.68 -2.28
CA SER A 48 5.57 2.65 -3.10
C SER A 48 5.59 3.13 -4.55
N VAL A 49 6.77 3.35 -5.09
CA VAL A 49 7.02 3.99 -6.39
C VAL A 49 7.85 3.11 -7.29
N LYS A 50 7.84 3.40 -8.59
CA LYS A 50 8.70 2.70 -9.54
C LYS A 50 10.15 3.16 -9.41
N TYR A 51 10.37 4.46 -9.31
CA TYR A 51 11.68 5.08 -9.13
C TYR A 51 11.63 6.11 -8.02
N ILE A 52 12.66 6.15 -7.17
CA ILE A 52 12.82 7.19 -6.16
C ILE A 52 12.90 8.56 -6.86
N GLY A 53 12.11 9.52 -6.41
CA GLY A 53 12.00 10.85 -6.98
C GLY A 53 10.80 11.06 -7.90
N ASP A 54 10.02 10.01 -8.20
CA ASP A 54 8.86 10.11 -9.10
C ASP A 54 7.90 11.23 -8.68
N TYR A 55 7.72 11.44 -7.38
CA TYR A 55 6.81 12.46 -6.81
C TYR A 55 7.52 13.56 -6.02
N ALA A 56 8.85 13.67 -6.11
CA ALA A 56 9.64 14.68 -5.37
C ALA A 56 9.19 16.11 -5.67
N HIS A 57 8.71 16.39 -6.88
CA HIS A 57 8.23 17.71 -7.32
C HIS A 57 6.97 18.18 -6.57
N LEU A 58 6.23 17.28 -5.90
CA LEU A 58 5.06 17.62 -5.11
C LEU A 58 5.40 18.13 -3.70
N ASN A 59 6.65 18.00 -3.25
CA ASN A 59 7.10 18.41 -1.91
C ASN A 59 6.23 17.89 -0.75
N LEU A 60 5.75 16.66 -0.85
CA LEU A 60 4.90 16.04 0.17
C LEU A 60 5.74 15.52 1.35
N PRO A 61 5.17 15.51 2.59
CA PRO A 61 5.84 14.99 3.78
C PRO A 61 5.76 13.45 3.83
N VAL A 62 6.37 12.80 2.85
CA VAL A 62 6.34 11.35 2.64
C VAL A 62 7.73 10.79 2.38
N THR A 63 7.89 9.47 2.51
CA THR A 63 9.11 8.75 2.13
C THR A 63 8.80 7.83 0.96
N GLU A 64 9.54 7.95 -0.14
CA GLU A 64 9.38 7.06 -1.28
C GLU A 64 10.18 5.77 -1.10
N ILE A 65 9.57 4.65 -1.47
CA ILE A 65 10.16 3.30 -1.47
C ILE A 65 10.05 2.74 -2.88
N ALA A 66 11.18 2.44 -3.52
CA ALA A 66 11.18 1.84 -4.84
C ALA A 66 10.78 0.36 -4.80
N ASP A 67 9.94 -0.06 -5.74
CA ASP A 67 9.57 -1.46 -5.90
C ASP A 67 10.77 -2.29 -6.35
N VAL A 68 11.07 -3.35 -5.58
CA VAL A 68 12.21 -4.25 -5.83
C VAL A 68 11.91 -5.20 -7.01
N TYR A 69 10.66 -5.62 -7.15
CA TYR A 69 10.22 -6.54 -8.20
C TYR A 69 9.29 -5.82 -9.18
N GLY A 70 9.84 -5.27 -10.26
CA GLY A 70 9.01 -4.69 -11.32
C GLY A 70 8.02 -5.71 -11.90
N ASN A 71 6.83 -5.25 -12.29
CA ASN A 71 5.77 -6.03 -12.95
C ASN A 71 5.12 -7.17 -12.12
N ALA A 72 5.31 -7.21 -10.81
CA ALA A 72 4.68 -8.19 -9.92
C ALA A 72 3.36 -7.66 -9.28
N GLY A 73 2.83 -6.56 -9.79
CA GLY A 73 1.59 -5.94 -9.30
C GLY A 73 1.68 -5.44 -7.86
N PRO A 74 0.54 -5.34 -7.13
CA PRO A 74 0.50 -4.80 -5.77
C PRO A 74 1.36 -5.56 -4.77
N MET A 75 1.57 -6.87 -4.98
CA MET A 75 2.37 -7.72 -4.10
C MET A 75 3.83 -7.24 -4.00
N SER A 76 4.41 -6.75 -5.10
CA SER A 76 5.75 -6.14 -5.09
C SER A 76 5.81 -4.92 -4.19
N GLY A 77 4.83 -4.03 -4.31
CA GLY A 77 4.73 -2.82 -3.47
C GLY A 77 4.55 -3.17 -1.99
N VAL A 78 3.76 -4.18 -1.66
CA VAL A 78 3.60 -4.65 -0.27
C VAL A 78 4.92 -5.21 0.25
N PHE A 79 5.61 -6.07 -0.52
CA PHE A 79 6.90 -6.62 -0.13
C PHE A 79 7.96 -5.53 0.10
N SER A 80 8.11 -4.64 -0.87
CA SER A 80 9.09 -3.55 -0.80
C SER A 80 8.77 -2.59 0.35
N GLY A 81 7.50 -2.24 0.52
CA GLY A 81 7.02 -1.43 1.63
C GLY A 81 7.38 -2.04 2.98
N LEU A 82 6.92 -3.27 3.26
CA LEU A 82 7.18 -3.95 4.53
C LEU A 82 8.69 -4.12 4.81
N SER A 83 9.50 -4.32 3.77
CA SER A 83 10.93 -4.50 3.93
C SER A 83 11.67 -3.21 4.33
N MET A 84 11.09 -2.04 4.03
CA MET A 84 11.75 -0.74 4.18
C MET A 84 11.17 0.15 5.28
N ILE A 85 9.92 -0.08 5.71
CA ILE A 85 9.31 0.69 6.82
C ILE A 85 10.00 0.39 8.15
N ASN A 86 9.91 1.30 9.10
CA ASN A 86 10.45 1.10 10.45
C ASN A 86 9.47 0.36 11.36
N GLU A 87 8.17 0.54 11.13
CA GLU A 87 7.08 -0.04 11.90
C GLU A 87 6.95 -1.55 11.66
N ASP A 88 6.37 -2.29 12.62
CA ASP A 88 6.18 -3.75 12.51
C ASP A 88 5.02 -4.13 11.59
N ALA A 89 4.08 -3.21 11.37
CA ALA A 89 2.95 -3.35 10.48
C ALA A 89 2.58 -2.01 9.85
N ALA A 90 1.95 -2.04 8.68
CA ALA A 90 1.43 -0.86 8.00
C ALA A 90 0.09 -1.15 7.32
N PHE A 91 -0.72 -0.09 7.17
CA PHE A 91 -1.87 -0.10 6.29
C PHE A 91 -1.42 0.21 4.86
N PHE A 92 -1.83 -0.62 3.93
CA PHE A 92 -1.58 -0.45 2.49
C PHE A 92 -2.87 -0.06 1.80
N MET A 93 -2.79 0.86 0.85
CA MET A 93 -3.90 1.24 -0.01
C MET A 93 -3.40 1.62 -1.40
N SER A 94 -4.24 1.42 -2.42
CA SER A 94 -3.96 1.91 -3.77
C SER A 94 -4.23 3.41 -3.89
N VAL A 95 -3.43 4.10 -4.70
CA VAL A 95 -3.63 5.54 -4.99
C VAL A 95 -4.98 5.83 -5.66
N ASP A 96 -5.60 4.87 -6.31
CA ASP A 96 -6.89 5.03 -6.99
C ASP A 96 -8.13 4.81 -6.10
N THR A 97 -7.96 4.89 -4.78
CA THR A 97 -9.04 4.78 -3.78
C THR A 97 -9.27 6.08 -2.99
N PRO A 98 -9.65 7.20 -3.63
CA PRO A 98 -9.74 8.53 -2.98
C PRO A 98 -10.80 8.59 -1.86
N PHE A 99 -11.79 7.70 -1.90
CA PHE A 99 -12.87 7.67 -0.92
C PHE A 99 -12.60 6.74 0.27
N MET A 100 -11.39 6.15 0.34
CA MET A 100 -10.97 5.39 1.52
C MET A 100 -10.90 6.31 2.75
N GLU A 101 -11.46 5.85 3.86
CA GLU A 101 -11.45 6.61 5.11
C GLU A 101 -10.26 6.19 5.98
N PRO A 102 -9.54 7.15 6.60
CA PRO A 102 -8.39 6.86 7.46
C PRO A 102 -8.70 5.92 8.63
N GLU A 103 -9.92 6.04 9.18
CA GLU A 103 -10.40 5.21 10.29
C GLU A 103 -10.44 3.72 9.92
N THR A 104 -10.66 3.40 8.65
CA THR A 104 -10.60 2.00 8.17
C THR A 104 -9.19 1.43 8.34
N GLY A 105 -8.17 2.18 7.94
CA GLY A 105 -6.77 1.76 8.10
C GLY A 105 -6.36 1.59 9.55
N ILE A 106 -6.80 2.52 10.42
CA ILE A 106 -6.56 2.44 11.87
C ILE A 106 -7.24 1.19 12.45
N ALA A 107 -8.51 0.96 12.11
CA ALA A 107 -9.26 -0.19 12.61
C ALA A 107 -8.61 -1.52 12.19
N LEU A 108 -8.07 -1.62 10.97
CA LEU A 108 -7.35 -2.80 10.51
C LEU A 108 -6.03 -3.01 11.26
N LEU A 109 -5.28 -1.94 11.52
CA LEU A 109 -4.04 -1.99 12.29
C LEU A 109 -4.29 -2.34 13.76
N ASP A 110 -5.37 -1.84 14.36
CA ASP A 110 -5.75 -2.21 15.73
C ASP A 110 -6.23 -3.66 15.82
N ALA A 111 -6.86 -4.18 14.76
CA ALA A 111 -7.39 -5.55 14.72
C ALA A 111 -6.33 -6.60 14.33
N ILE A 112 -5.19 -6.21 13.75
CA ILE A 112 -4.21 -7.18 13.22
C ILE A 112 -3.65 -8.12 14.30
N GLY A 113 -3.40 -7.62 15.54
CA GLY A 113 -2.90 -8.42 16.65
C GLY A 113 -1.71 -9.30 16.24
N ASP A 114 -1.86 -10.62 16.45
CA ASP A 114 -0.86 -11.64 16.06
C ASP A 114 -1.06 -12.16 14.62
N ALA A 115 -2.00 -11.57 13.86
CA ALA A 115 -2.21 -11.98 12.48
C ALA A 115 -1.15 -11.35 11.55
N ASP A 116 -0.93 -12.01 10.44
CA ASP A 116 -0.01 -11.51 9.40
C ASP A 116 -0.70 -10.50 8.49
N ILE A 117 -2.02 -10.67 8.25
CA ILE A 117 -2.82 -9.85 7.34
C ILE A 117 -4.20 -9.61 7.95
N CYS A 118 -4.67 -8.36 7.88
CA CYS A 118 -6.03 -7.98 8.24
C CYS A 118 -6.67 -7.20 7.09
N MET A 119 -7.80 -7.69 6.56
CA MET A 119 -8.50 -7.12 5.40
C MET A 119 -9.97 -6.89 5.67
N VAL A 120 -10.54 -5.88 4.99
CA VAL A 120 -11.99 -5.68 4.97
C VAL A 120 -12.65 -6.69 4.04
N ARG A 121 -13.71 -7.35 4.50
CA ARG A 121 -14.58 -8.14 3.66
C ARG A 121 -15.73 -7.28 3.13
N GLY A 122 -15.75 -7.03 1.83
CA GLY A 122 -16.85 -6.33 1.17
C GLY A 122 -18.18 -7.10 1.22
N LYS A 123 -19.29 -6.42 0.90
CA LYS A 123 -20.66 -6.99 0.95
C LYS A 123 -20.84 -8.27 0.12
N ALA A 124 -20.09 -8.42 -0.97
CA ALA A 124 -20.12 -9.62 -1.82
C ALA A 124 -19.11 -10.69 -1.41
N GLY A 125 -18.46 -10.55 -0.22
CA GLY A 125 -17.40 -11.46 0.23
C GLY A 125 -16.02 -11.22 -0.41
N TYR A 126 -15.89 -10.21 -1.26
CA TYR A 126 -14.65 -9.82 -1.90
C TYR A 126 -13.67 -9.25 -0.88
N LEU A 127 -12.40 -9.68 -0.97
CA LEU A 127 -11.28 -9.15 -0.20
C LEU A 127 -10.39 -8.36 -1.15
N ASP A 128 -10.02 -7.13 -0.76
CA ASP A 128 -9.09 -6.30 -1.52
C ASP A 128 -7.69 -6.35 -0.87
N PRO A 129 -6.77 -7.10 -1.43
CA PRO A 129 -5.43 -7.22 -0.89
C PRO A 129 -4.57 -5.97 -1.10
N ALA A 130 -4.98 -5.06 -1.99
CA ALA A 130 -4.33 -3.76 -2.13
C ALA A 130 -4.80 -2.75 -1.07
N THR A 131 -5.82 -3.12 -0.26
CA THR A 131 -6.39 -2.31 0.83
C THR A 131 -6.46 -3.15 2.10
N ALA A 132 -5.33 -3.27 2.80
CA ALA A 132 -5.19 -4.17 3.95
C ALA A 132 -4.08 -3.71 4.90
N ALA A 133 -4.15 -4.16 6.15
CA ALA A 133 -3.01 -4.10 7.07
C ALA A 133 -2.16 -5.36 6.93
N TYR A 134 -0.86 -5.18 6.82
CA TYR A 134 0.13 -6.24 6.71
C TYR A 134 1.18 -6.09 7.81
N SER A 135 1.55 -7.20 8.43
CA SER A 135 2.67 -7.31 9.36
C SER A 135 3.97 -7.69 8.61
N LYS A 136 5.12 -7.30 9.15
CA LYS A 136 6.44 -7.75 8.65
C LYS A 136 6.61 -9.26 8.65
N ASN A 137 5.83 -9.99 9.43
CA ASN A 137 5.81 -11.46 9.41
C ASN A 137 5.44 -12.03 8.03
N CYS A 138 4.75 -11.25 7.17
CA CYS A 138 4.45 -11.64 5.80
C CYS A 138 5.67 -11.68 4.87
N ILE A 139 6.75 -10.96 5.19
CA ILE A 139 7.89 -10.77 4.27
C ILE A 139 8.44 -12.10 3.71
N PRO A 140 8.72 -13.14 4.52
CA PRO A 140 9.25 -14.41 3.99
C PRO A 140 8.27 -15.09 3.03
N THR A 141 6.98 -15.06 3.34
CA THR A 141 5.92 -15.69 2.54
C THR A 141 5.71 -14.96 1.23
N ILE A 142 5.63 -13.62 1.26
CA ILE A 142 5.50 -12.79 0.06
C ILE A 142 6.74 -12.94 -0.81
N GLY A 143 7.94 -12.85 -0.23
CA GLY A 143 9.20 -13.00 -0.96
C GLY A 143 9.31 -14.34 -1.69
N LYS A 144 8.92 -15.45 -1.03
CA LYS A 144 8.86 -16.76 -1.67
C LYS A 144 7.87 -16.80 -2.83
N SER A 145 6.69 -16.20 -2.68
CA SER A 145 5.68 -16.12 -3.74
C SER A 145 6.18 -15.31 -4.94
N LEU A 146 6.88 -14.20 -4.71
CA LEU A 146 7.49 -13.39 -5.77
C LEU A 146 8.57 -14.15 -6.54
N ILE A 147 9.46 -14.87 -5.85
CA ILE A 147 10.50 -15.72 -6.47
C ILE A 147 9.86 -16.81 -7.34
N LEU A 148 8.78 -17.44 -6.87
CA LEU A 148 8.05 -18.48 -7.58
C LEU A 148 7.10 -17.91 -8.66
N ARG A 149 7.07 -16.58 -8.86
CA ARG A 149 6.15 -15.87 -9.77
C ARG A 149 4.66 -16.17 -9.51
N GLN A 150 4.32 -16.41 -8.25
CA GLN A 150 2.95 -16.60 -7.78
C GLN A 150 2.42 -15.25 -7.26
N PHE A 151 1.91 -14.42 -8.17
CA PHE A 151 1.52 -13.04 -7.85
C PHE A 151 0.07 -12.90 -7.39
N THR A 152 -0.61 -14.00 -7.08
CA THR A 152 -1.98 -13.99 -6.57
C THR A 152 -2.01 -13.96 -5.04
N PHE A 153 -2.84 -13.09 -4.48
CA PHE A 153 -3.02 -13.02 -3.04
C PHE A 153 -3.73 -14.25 -2.43
N ASP A 154 -4.43 -15.04 -3.24
CA ASP A 154 -5.02 -16.31 -2.78
C ASP A 154 -3.95 -17.28 -2.25
N ALA A 155 -2.78 -17.30 -2.91
CA ALA A 155 -1.65 -18.10 -2.45
C ALA A 155 -1.06 -17.63 -1.11
N LEU A 156 -1.18 -16.34 -0.78
CA LEU A 156 -0.77 -15.80 0.52
C LEU A 156 -1.77 -16.15 1.61
N ARG A 157 -3.07 -16.05 1.32
CA ARG A 157 -4.14 -16.30 2.28
C ARG A 157 -4.09 -17.72 2.89
N GLU A 158 -3.61 -18.70 2.13
CA GLU A 158 -3.44 -20.07 2.63
C GLU A 158 -2.19 -20.25 3.52
N LYS A 159 -1.24 -19.31 3.47
CA LYS A 159 0.08 -19.41 4.13
C LYS A 159 0.29 -18.36 5.21
N CYS A 160 -0.54 -17.33 5.27
CA CYS A 160 -0.53 -16.28 6.26
C CYS A 160 -1.71 -16.44 7.23
N LYS A 161 -1.51 -16.02 8.48
CA LYS A 161 -2.52 -16.01 9.53
C LYS A 161 -3.40 -14.77 9.40
#